data_a1b2508af171d501ed79b51d3884c16d
#
_entry.id   a1b2508af171d501ed79b51d3884c16d
#
_cell.length_a   1.000
_cell.length_b   1.000
_cell.length_c   1.000
_cell.angle_alpha   90.00
_cell.angle_beta   90.00
_cell.angle_gamma   90.00
#
_symmetry.space_group_name_H-M   'P 1'
#
loop_
_entity.id
_entity.type
_entity.pdbx_description
1 polymer ?
#
loop_
_entity_poly.entity_id
_entity_poly.type
_entity_poly.pdbx_seq_one_letter_code
_entity_poly.pdbx_strand_id
1 'polypeptide(L)'
;MDKQMRRKIQSCIALLGALSMAASFGVQVASAAETDYPDMEVGVFWNSDSDRSDTVYMSYNGADFQQISTAYKADGNGSAHVSGKPNYVNAIHDPSITYKDGTFWILGGYVQKQQNLGWRFTPMMGYSKDLVNWSYPNSGSPTNLAPSVMPYTNGLKDGQYDSAGTDGFVDSHGDMWIVTTLGYYGDFHGNAQKDYMYPYIVKVSGLQPGADPAVDPGAQPRLSYGSLNPIKLPDTKTSNWLDPSLFEKDGVYYLSIKKNGVTNQIYSIGDLSQAGNPKAWRLVNDNVVTGYEGPSLTYYNGQYFFYTDKLKDYPYGKADGTAGTFVTQSSSLASGWHSTRRITTTNVDGRSIPNRHGTVVTVTDPVAKRIVWNARIHAGYGEYKPGANGWVTESGKHYWYDNGVKAVSKEVYDPASDAWYWFDKDGSLAVNKDVYIPAGSKWVRYDKNGHMIKGEDYRYGAWYYFDQTTGAMTKGMKHVSSNGGKWVYYDWTTGKMAHGEQYVNYDAQHTGWYLFDQYTGAMFHGDTYIRSNGGKWVRYDRVTGKMVKGLHYQDGAYYYFDQTTGAMAH
;
A
#
# COMPACT_ATOMS: atom_id res chain seq x y z
N MET A 1 -23.41 -57.86 -37.07
CA MET A 1 -23.23 -56.45 -36.63
C MET A 1 -24.58 -55.74 -36.74
N ASP A 2 -25.15 -55.40 -35.62
CA ASP A 2 -26.54 -54.97 -35.43
C ASP A 2 -26.81 -53.61 -36.10
N LYS A 3 -28.02 -53.48 -36.68
CA LYS A 3 -28.48 -52.22 -37.35
C LYS A 3 -28.43 -51.00 -36.45
N GLN A 4 -28.47 -51.19 -35.12
CA GLN A 4 -28.32 -50.14 -34.11
C GLN A 4 -26.88 -49.63 -34.00
N MET A 5 -25.89 -50.49 -34.20
CA MET A 5 -24.49 -50.13 -34.17
C MET A 5 -24.05 -49.33 -35.42
N ARG A 6 -24.66 -49.62 -36.57
CA ARG A 6 -24.42 -48.84 -37.79
C ARG A 6 -24.98 -47.43 -37.73
N ARG A 7 -26.15 -47.23 -37.09
CA ARG A 7 -26.71 -45.86 -36.86
C ARG A 7 -25.87 -45.02 -35.88
N LYS A 8 -25.32 -45.64 -34.84
CA LYS A 8 -24.39 -44.90 -33.94
C LYS A 8 -23.08 -44.50 -34.58
N ILE A 9 -22.54 -45.36 -35.46
CA ILE A 9 -21.29 -45.03 -36.19
C ILE A 9 -21.56 -43.92 -37.24
N GLN A 10 -22.69 -43.92 -37.92
CA GLN A 10 -23.06 -42.86 -38.87
C GLN A 10 -23.32 -41.52 -38.15
N SER A 11 -23.88 -41.51 -36.94
CA SER A 11 -24.07 -40.30 -36.13
C SER A 11 -22.75 -39.74 -35.63
N CYS A 12 -21.77 -40.60 -35.25
CA CYS A 12 -20.43 -40.15 -34.86
C CYS A 12 -19.62 -39.57 -36.03
N ILE A 13 -19.76 -40.13 -37.24
CA ILE A 13 -19.09 -39.64 -38.44
C ILE A 13 -19.70 -38.29 -38.91
N ALA A 14 -21.03 -38.13 -38.77
CA ALA A 14 -21.71 -36.85 -39.04
C ALA A 14 -21.30 -35.73 -38.02
N LEU A 15 -21.05 -36.09 -36.76
CA LEU A 15 -20.59 -35.14 -35.75
C LEU A 15 -19.12 -34.73 -35.98
N LEU A 16 -18.27 -35.68 -36.38
CA LEU A 16 -16.86 -35.38 -36.73
C LEU A 16 -16.75 -34.59 -38.05
N GLY A 17 -17.63 -34.82 -39.00
CA GLY A 17 -17.69 -34.02 -40.25
C GLY A 17 -18.19 -32.58 -40.00
N ALA A 18 -19.09 -32.37 -39.06
CA ALA A 18 -19.56 -31.03 -38.69
C ALA A 18 -18.50 -30.22 -37.92
N LEU A 19 -17.66 -30.87 -37.11
CA LEU A 19 -16.53 -30.20 -36.44
C LEU A 19 -15.38 -29.84 -37.43
N SER A 20 -15.18 -30.60 -38.51
CA SER A 20 -14.14 -30.29 -39.50
C SER A 20 -14.57 -29.21 -40.51
N MET A 21 -15.87 -28.98 -40.71
CA MET A 21 -16.36 -27.87 -41.54
C MET A 21 -16.51 -26.55 -40.78
N ALA A 22 -16.57 -26.56 -39.45
CA ALA A 22 -16.58 -25.35 -38.63
C ALA A 22 -15.17 -24.68 -38.55
N ALA A 23 -14.12 -25.42 -38.92
CA ALA A 23 -12.75 -24.88 -38.95
C ALA A 23 -12.38 -24.09 -40.21
N SER A 24 -13.26 -24.05 -41.24
CA SER A 24 -12.98 -23.34 -42.52
C SER A 24 -13.83 -22.08 -42.72
N PHE A 25 -14.79 -21.81 -41.90
CA PHE A 25 -15.36 -20.47 -41.78
C PHE A 25 -14.60 -19.75 -40.70
N GLY A 26 -13.73 -18.83 -41.07
CA GLY A 26 -13.12 -17.88 -40.15
C GLY A 26 -14.22 -17.12 -39.43
N VAL A 27 -14.65 -17.65 -38.32
CA VAL A 27 -15.28 -16.84 -37.27
C VAL A 27 -14.14 -15.95 -36.83
N GLN A 28 -14.03 -14.75 -37.38
CA GLN A 28 -13.44 -13.66 -36.64
C GLN A 28 -14.25 -13.59 -35.32
N VAL A 29 -13.74 -14.24 -34.30
CA VAL A 29 -14.10 -13.88 -32.92
C VAL A 29 -13.71 -12.40 -32.89
N ALA A 30 -14.72 -11.52 -32.95
CA ALA A 30 -14.49 -10.13 -32.63
C ALA A 30 -13.72 -10.15 -31.33
N SER A 31 -12.45 -9.81 -31.36
CA SER A 31 -11.68 -9.61 -30.14
C SER A 31 -12.50 -8.60 -29.36
N ALA A 32 -12.96 -8.96 -28.17
CA ALA A 32 -13.55 -8.00 -27.26
C ALA A 32 -12.62 -6.78 -27.30
N ALA A 33 -13.16 -5.60 -27.61
CA ALA A 33 -12.36 -4.39 -27.73
C ALA A 33 -11.48 -4.35 -26.47
N GLU A 34 -10.15 -4.29 -26.68
CA GLU A 34 -9.20 -4.32 -25.59
C GLU A 34 -9.53 -3.15 -24.67
N THR A 35 -9.71 -3.42 -23.38
CA THR A 35 -10.08 -2.37 -22.42
C THR A 35 -8.96 -1.34 -22.40
N ASP A 36 -9.26 -0.11 -22.79
CA ASP A 36 -8.32 0.99 -22.78
C ASP A 36 -8.18 1.50 -21.33
N TYR A 37 -7.21 0.94 -20.62
CA TYR A 37 -6.86 1.37 -19.27
C TYR A 37 -6.11 2.71 -19.33
N PRO A 38 -6.38 3.63 -18.37
CA PRO A 38 -5.65 4.88 -18.31
C PRO A 38 -4.16 4.65 -18.02
N ASP A 39 -3.33 5.58 -18.47
CA ASP A 39 -1.93 5.62 -18.07
C ASP A 39 -1.80 5.80 -16.57
N MET A 40 -0.73 5.28 -15.98
CA MET A 40 -0.52 5.30 -14.54
C MET A 40 0.95 5.29 -14.15
N GLU A 41 1.21 5.68 -12.92
CA GLU A 41 2.49 5.50 -12.26
C GLU A 41 2.50 4.17 -11.50
N VAL A 42 3.58 3.40 -11.62
CA VAL A 42 3.83 2.19 -10.84
C VAL A 42 5.12 2.37 -10.07
N GLY A 43 5.06 2.22 -8.75
CA GLY A 43 6.21 2.37 -7.88
C GLY A 43 6.47 1.10 -7.07
N VAL A 44 7.73 0.87 -6.74
CA VAL A 44 8.14 -0.10 -5.73
C VAL A 44 8.84 0.64 -4.60
N PHE A 45 8.44 0.34 -3.37
CA PHE A 45 9.04 0.94 -2.18
C PHE A 45 9.23 -0.13 -1.11
N TRP A 46 10.31 -0.05 -0.34
CA TRP A 46 10.39 -0.86 0.86
C TRP A 46 9.58 -0.21 2.00
N ASN A 47 9.00 -1.04 2.87
CA ASN A 47 8.00 -0.53 3.80
C ASN A 47 8.62 0.33 4.91
N SER A 48 9.65 -0.18 5.61
CA SER A 48 10.29 0.53 6.73
C SER A 48 11.58 -0.16 7.18
N ASP A 49 12.33 0.48 8.07
CA ASP A 49 13.51 -0.13 8.69
C ASP A 49 13.20 -1.40 9.50
N SER A 50 11.95 -1.53 9.97
CA SER A 50 11.47 -2.70 10.72
C SER A 50 10.77 -3.74 9.86
N ASP A 51 10.22 -3.34 8.71
CA ASP A 51 9.63 -4.22 7.71
C ASP A 51 10.24 -3.86 6.35
N ARG A 52 11.25 -4.60 5.95
CA ARG A 52 12.01 -4.39 4.72
C ARG A 52 11.40 -5.10 3.51
N SER A 53 10.12 -5.41 3.57
CA SER A 53 9.40 -5.96 2.42
C SER A 53 9.23 -4.89 1.35
N ASP A 54 9.40 -5.29 0.08
CA ASP A 54 9.22 -4.43 -1.07
C ASP A 54 7.79 -4.58 -1.58
N THR A 55 7.09 -3.48 -1.60
CA THR A 55 5.68 -3.43 -1.97
C THR A 55 5.51 -2.64 -3.26
N VAL A 56 4.71 -3.18 -4.19
CA VAL A 56 4.37 -2.56 -5.47
C VAL A 56 3.06 -1.80 -5.34
N TYR A 57 3.06 -0.60 -5.85
CA TYR A 57 1.94 0.33 -5.80
C TYR A 57 1.62 0.90 -7.18
N MET A 58 0.41 1.38 -7.35
CA MET A 58 0.01 2.18 -8.51
C MET A 58 -0.61 3.51 -8.09
N SER A 59 -0.50 4.51 -8.95
CA SER A 59 -1.06 5.85 -8.75
C SER A 59 -1.57 6.45 -10.05
N TYR A 60 -2.64 7.26 -9.97
CA TYR A 60 -3.16 8.07 -11.07
C TYR A 60 -2.82 9.55 -10.97
N ASN A 61 -2.16 9.97 -9.89
CA ASN A 61 -1.81 11.38 -9.67
C ASN A 61 -0.35 11.57 -9.23
N GLY A 62 0.44 10.50 -9.21
CA GLY A 62 1.85 10.54 -8.84
C GLY A 62 2.14 10.79 -7.37
N ALA A 63 1.14 10.79 -6.49
CA ALA A 63 1.33 11.07 -5.06
C ALA A 63 0.55 10.17 -4.12
N ASP A 64 -0.62 9.70 -4.55
CA ASP A 64 -1.46 8.77 -3.78
C ASP A 64 -1.37 7.40 -4.42
N PHE A 65 -0.69 6.49 -3.74
CA PHE A 65 -0.33 5.17 -4.22
C PHE A 65 -1.16 4.08 -3.52
N GLN A 66 -1.75 3.20 -4.31
CA GLN A 66 -2.51 2.04 -3.85
C GLN A 66 -1.67 0.78 -3.98
N GLN A 67 -1.53 0.02 -2.90
CA GLN A 67 -0.82 -1.26 -2.91
C GLN A 67 -1.50 -2.25 -3.85
N ILE A 68 -0.76 -2.85 -4.77
CA ILE A 68 -1.26 -3.88 -5.67
C ILE A 68 -0.65 -5.25 -5.39
N SER A 69 0.57 -5.32 -4.86
CA SER A 69 1.19 -6.57 -4.46
C SER A 69 2.35 -6.35 -3.50
N THR A 70 2.91 -7.43 -2.97
CA THR A 70 4.21 -7.44 -2.30
C THR A 70 5.19 -8.15 -3.23
N ALA A 71 6.15 -7.40 -3.76
CA ALA A 71 7.14 -7.94 -4.66
C ALA A 71 8.12 -8.85 -3.93
N TYR A 72 8.62 -8.44 -2.78
CA TYR A 72 9.52 -9.22 -1.94
C TYR A 72 9.08 -9.12 -0.48
N LYS A 73 8.92 -10.26 0.18
CA LYS A 73 8.59 -10.31 1.61
C LYS A 73 9.84 -10.64 2.41
N ALA A 74 10.33 -9.65 3.17
CA ALA A 74 11.39 -9.88 4.12
C ALA A 74 10.90 -10.82 5.24
N ASP A 75 11.81 -11.65 5.78
CA ASP A 75 11.47 -12.47 6.94
C ASP A 75 11.20 -11.55 8.15
N GLY A 76 10.06 -11.74 8.79
CA GLY A 76 9.35 -10.83 9.69
C GLY A 76 10.06 -10.33 10.94
N ASN A 77 11.39 -10.27 10.98
CA ASN A 77 12.15 -9.80 12.12
C ASN A 77 12.97 -8.52 11.89
N GLY A 78 12.68 -7.72 10.87
CA GLY A 78 13.30 -6.38 10.71
C GLY A 78 14.76 -6.20 11.13
N SER A 79 15.26 -7.09 11.93
CA SER A 79 16.61 -7.27 12.38
C SER A 79 17.20 -8.51 11.71
N ALA A 80 17.74 -8.31 10.57
CA ALA A 80 18.95 -8.89 10.00
C ALA A 80 19.30 -10.39 10.25
N HIS A 81 18.37 -11.27 10.55
CA HIS A 81 18.73 -12.67 10.84
C HIS A 81 17.79 -13.66 10.14
N VAL A 82 18.28 -14.32 9.12
CA VAL A 82 17.69 -15.59 8.67
C VAL A 82 17.88 -16.60 9.79
N SER A 83 16.80 -17.24 10.23
CA SER A 83 16.84 -18.28 11.27
C SER A 83 17.89 -19.36 10.95
N GLY A 84 18.84 -19.56 11.85
CA GLY A 84 19.95 -20.50 11.68
C GLY A 84 21.15 -19.99 10.86
N LYS A 85 21.11 -18.73 10.33
CA LYS A 85 22.22 -18.12 9.61
C LYS A 85 22.42 -16.68 10.12
N PRO A 86 23.17 -16.46 11.20
CA PRO A 86 23.27 -15.16 11.88
C PRO A 86 23.86 -14.01 11.07
N ASN A 87 24.28 -14.25 9.84
CA ASN A 87 25.02 -13.31 9.01
C ASN A 87 24.25 -12.82 7.75
N TYR A 88 22.94 -13.12 7.63
CA TYR A 88 22.16 -12.76 6.44
C TYR A 88 20.96 -11.91 6.81
N VAL A 89 20.76 -10.85 6.06
CA VAL A 89 19.50 -10.10 6.00
C VAL A 89 18.80 -10.52 4.73
N ASN A 90 17.60 -11.05 4.87
CA ASN A 90 16.74 -11.37 3.75
C ASN A 90 15.95 -10.11 3.38
N ALA A 91 16.58 -9.16 2.68
CA ALA A 91 15.96 -7.92 2.23
C ALA A 91 16.61 -7.43 0.93
N ILE A 92 15.81 -6.77 0.12
CA ILE A 92 16.28 -5.96 -1.00
C ILE A 92 16.28 -4.51 -0.54
N HIS A 93 17.37 -3.81 -0.74
CA HIS A 93 17.52 -2.39 -0.44
C HIS A 93 17.38 -1.58 -1.71
N ASP A 94 16.75 -0.40 -1.57
CA ASP A 94 16.62 0.57 -2.63
C ASP A 94 16.04 -0.06 -3.92
N PRO A 95 14.82 -0.66 -3.82
CA PRO A 95 14.25 -1.38 -4.94
C PRO A 95 13.92 -0.42 -6.09
N SER A 96 14.18 -0.85 -7.31
CA SER A 96 13.72 -0.18 -8.53
C SER A 96 12.83 -1.09 -9.34
N ILE A 97 11.92 -0.50 -10.12
CA ILE A 97 11.00 -1.24 -10.99
C ILE A 97 11.05 -0.69 -12.40
N THR A 98 11.05 -1.59 -13.38
CA THR A 98 10.94 -1.24 -14.80
C THR A 98 10.12 -2.28 -15.56
N TYR A 99 9.70 -1.95 -16.79
CA TYR A 99 8.90 -2.83 -17.62
C TYR A 99 9.56 -3.05 -18.97
N LYS A 100 9.57 -4.31 -19.43
CA LYS A 100 10.05 -4.69 -20.76
C LYS A 100 9.31 -5.93 -21.27
N ASP A 101 8.74 -5.83 -22.46
CA ASP A 101 8.21 -6.96 -23.25
C ASP A 101 7.28 -7.89 -22.44
N GLY A 102 6.23 -7.34 -21.82
CA GLY A 102 5.25 -8.12 -21.04
C GLY A 102 5.73 -8.54 -19.64
N THR A 103 6.88 -8.04 -19.19
CA THR A 103 7.50 -8.45 -17.92
C THR A 103 7.90 -7.21 -17.11
N PHE A 104 7.52 -7.18 -15.84
CA PHE A 104 8.04 -6.24 -14.87
C PHE A 104 9.29 -6.80 -14.22
N TRP A 105 10.29 -5.96 -14.08
CA TRP A 105 11.59 -6.27 -13.50
C TRP A 105 11.79 -5.44 -12.24
N ILE A 106 12.26 -6.08 -11.18
CA ILE A 106 12.69 -5.40 -9.95
C ILE A 106 14.19 -5.59 -9.79
N LEU A 107 14.87 -4.50 -9.45
CA LEU A 107 16.29 -4.49 -9.13
C LEU A 107 16.48 -3.87 -7.75
N GLY A 108 17.65 -4.10 -7.16
CA GLY A 108 18.03 -3.50 -5.88
C GLY A 108 19.30 -4.13 -5.33
N GLY A 109 19.70 -3.70 -4.15
CA GLY A 109 20.84 -4.26 -3.42
C GLY A 109 20.39 -5.37 -2.48
N TYR A 110 20.77 -6.62 -2.74
CA TYR A 110 20.55 -7.70 -1.76
C TYR A 110 21.51 -7.54 -0.58
N VAL A 111 20.95 -7.43 0.60
CA VAL A 111 21.71 -7.11 1.81
C VAL A 111 22.23 -8.37 2.46
N GLN A 112 23.54 -8.44 2.67
CA GLN A 112 24.22 -9.54 3.36
C GLN A 112 25.13 -8.99 4.46
N LYS A 113 25.19 -9.69 5.60
CA LYS A 113 26.20 -9.45 6.63
C LYS A 113 27.26 -10.54 6.56
N GLN A 114 28.45 -10.20 6.11
CA GLN A 114 29.57 -11.14 6.07
C GLN A 114 30.40 -11.08 7.36
N GLN A 115 30.88 -12.24 7.86
CA GLN A 115 31.43 -12.43 9.19
C GLN A 115 32.62 -11.51 9.54
N ASN A 116 33.42 -11.11 8.56
CA ASN A 116 34.59 -10.26 8.77
C ASN A 116 34.56 -8.96 7.98
N LEU A 117 33.48 -8.70 7.25
CA LEU A 117 33.39 -7.61 6.28
C LEU A 117 32.19 -6.68 6.51
N GLY A 118 31.33 -6.94 7.53
CA GLY A 118 30.14 -6.11 7.81
C GLY A 118 29.01 -6.33 6.81
N TRP A 119 28.23 -5.28 6.57
CA TRP A 119 27.11 -5.30 5.64
C TRP A 119 27.59 -5.19 4.20
N ARG A 120 27.00 -6.00 3.34
CA ARG A 120 27.31 -6.05 1.91
C ARG A 120 26.02 -5.86 1.11
N PHE A 121 26.10 -5.09 0.03
CA PHE A 121 25.01 -4.86 -0.89
C PHE A 121 25.38 -5.41 -2.26
N THR A 122 24.71 -6.46 -2.69
CA THR A 122 24.97 -7.09 -3.99
C THR A 122 23.79 -6.80 -4.93
N PRO A 123 24.02 -6.27 -6.13
CA PRO A 123 22.95 -6.06 -7.09
C PRO A 123 22.21 -7.36 -7.38
N MET A 124 20.89 -7.29 -7.39
CA MET A 124 20.04 -8.42 -7.72
C MET A 124 18.92 -8.00 -8.68
N MET A 125 18.36 -8.97 -9.38
CA MET A 125 17.23 -8.77 -10.28
C MET A 125 16.21 -9.89 -10.08
N GLY A 126 14.92 -9.51 -9.98
CA GLY A 126 13.77 -10.38 -10.05
C GLY A 126 12.83 -9.96 -11.17
N TYR A 127 11.83 -10.78 -11.48
CA TYR A 127 10.83 -10.44 -12.48
C TYR A 127 9.45 -11.01 -12.14
N SER A 128 8.43 -10.42 -12.75
CA SER A 128 7.05 -10.88 -12.69
C SER A 128 6.35 -10.63 -14.03
N LYS A 129 5.45 -11.55 -14.42
CA LYS A 129 4.59 -11.40 -15.61
C LYS A 129 3.19 -10.91 -15.25
N ASP A 130 2.84 -10.88 -13.96
CA ASP A 130 1.50 -10.55 -13.46
C ASP A 130 1.51 -9.58 -12.27
N LEU A 131 2.69 -9.14 -11.79
CA LEU A 131 2.92 -8.33 -10.59
C LEU A 131 2.47 -8.99 -9.27
N VAL A 132 1.96 -10.22 -9.31
CA VAL A 132 1.51 -10.99 -8.15
C VAL A 132 2.54 -12.04 -7.77
N ASN A 133 3.00 -12.78 -8.76
CA ASN A 133 3.98 -13.84 -8.61
C ASN A 133 5.34 -13.37 -9.11
N TRP A 134 6.34 -13.43 -8.22
CA TRP A 134 7.67 -12.91 -8.48
C TRP A 134 8.71 -14.00 -8.43
N SER A 135 9.68 -13.95 -9.34
CA SER A 135 10.89 -14.75 -9.28
C SER A 135 11.96 -14.00 -8.53
N TYR A 136 12.65 -14.71 -7.65
CA TYR A 136 13.80 -14.17 -6.94
C TYR A 136 14.94 -15.19 -6.93
N PRO A 137 16.18 -14.71 -6.79
CA PRO A 137 17.28 -15.60 -6.48
C PRO A 137 16.95 -16.38 -5.21
N ASN A 138 17.16 -17.70 -5.24
CA ASN A 138 16.86 -18.58 -4.12
C ASN A 138 17.44 -18.04 -2.79
N SER A 139 16.56 -17.70 -1.86
CA SER A 139 16.85 -17.16 -0.54
C SER A 139 17.68 -18.06 0.38
N GLY A 140 18.12 -19.21 -0.09
CA GLY A 140 18.79 -20.23 0.71
C GLY A 140 20.31 -20.29 0.58
N SER A 141 20.93 -19.68 -0.42
CA SER A 141 22.37 -19.71 -0.63
C SER A 141 22.90 -18.41 -1.20
N PRO A 142 23.79 -17.71 -0.52
CA PRO A 142 24.44 -16.51 -1.03
C PRO A 142 25.31 -16.75 -2.27
N THR A 143 25.67 -18.02 -2.54
CA THR A 143 26.41 -18.44 -3.72
C THR A 143 25.54 -18.65 -4.95
N ASN A 144 24.19 -18.70 -4.78
CA ASN A 144 23.19 -18.84 -5.85
C ASN A 144 22.36 -17.59 -6.05
N LEU A 145 22.81 -16.46 -5.54
CA LEU A 145 22.27 -15.18 -5.98
C LEU A 145 22.37 -15.13 -7.49
N ALA A 146 21.32 -14.70 -8.13
CA ALA A 146 21.31 -14.39 -9.55
C ALA A 146 22.67 -13.80 -9.92
N PRO A 147 23.29 -14.19 -11.02
CA PRO A 147 24.61 -13.73 -11.39
C PRO A 147 24.64 -12.24 -11.12
N SER A 148 25.65 -11.79 -10.38
CA SER A 148 25.79 -10.38 -10.05
C SER A 148 25.44 -9.62 -11.30
N VAL A 149 24.35 -8.84 -11.27
CA VAL A 149 23.78 -8.21 -12.48
C VAL A 149 24.78 -7.27 -13.12
N MET A 150 25.94 -7.12 -12.48
CA MET A 150 27.03 -6.28 -12.91
C MET A 150 28.28 -7.11 -13.12
N PRO A 151 28.92 -7.01 -14.28
CA PRO A 151 30.21 -7.64 -14.51
C PRO A 151 31.24 -7.04 -13.54
N TYR A 152 32.17 -7.87 -13.08
CA TYR A 152 33.26 -7.44 -12.24
C TYR A 152 34.05 -6.30 -12.89
N THR A 153 34.33 -5.25 -12.14
CA THR A 153 35.18 -4.18 -12.60
C THR A 153 36.62 -4.68 -12.74
N ASN A 154 37.30 -4.29 -13.82
CA ASN A 154 38.70 -4.61 -14.02
C ASN A 154 39.54 -4.20 -12.79
N GLY A 155 40.10 -5.18 -12.08
CA GLY A 155 41.00 -4.97 -10.96
C GLY A 155 40.38 -5.04 -9.55
N LEU A 156 39.06 -5.01 -9.40
CA LEU A 156 38.41 -5.27 -8.11
C LEU A 156 38.08 -6.75 -7.99
N LYS A 157 38.56 -7.38 -6.93
CA LYS A 157 38.22 -8.76 -6.61
C LYS A 157 36.80 -8.83 -6.08
N ASP A 158 36.15 -9.98 -6.30
CA ASP A 158 34.86 -10.29 -5.71
C ASP A 158 34.88 -9.97 -4.21
N GLY A 159 33.83 -9.27 -3.75
CA GLY A 159 33.73 -8.90 -2.35
C GLY A 159 34.49 -7.63 -1.93
N GLN A 160 35.09 -6.85 -2.82
CA GLN A 160 35.80 -5.60 -2.49
C GLN A 160 34.99 -4.33 -2.74
N TYR A 161 33.78 -4.42 -3.29
CA TYR A 161 32.89 -3.28 -3.53
C TYR A 161 31.46 -3.59 -3.10
N ASP A 162 30.74 -2.54 -2.80
CA ASP A 162 29.31 -2.54 -2.55
C ASP A 162 28.59 -1.71 -3.61
N SER A 163 27.32 -2.06 -3.88
CA SER A 163 26.44 -1.27 -4.73
C SER A 163 25.41 -0.50 -3.91
N ALA A 164 25.04 0.69 -4.35
CA ALA A 164 23.96 1.46 -3.76
C ALA A 164 23.09 2.08 -4.86
N GLY A 165 21.78 2.14 -4.64
CA GLY A 165 20.82 2.71 -5.57
C GLY A 165 20.92 2.06 -6.95
N THR A 166 20.71 0.74 -7.04
CA THR A 166 20.72 0.03 -8.32
C THR A 166 19.38 0.23 -9.01
N ASP A 167 19.38 0.88 -10.17
CA ASP A 167 18.19 1.17 -10.97
C ASP A 167 18.26 0.51 -12.35
N GLY A 168 17.12 -0.02 -12.80
CA GLY A 168 16.92 -0.61 -14.11
C GLY A 168 16.04 0.26 -14.99
N PHE A 169 16.52 0.59 -16.16
CA PHE A 169 15.85 1.47 -17.11
C PHE A 169 15.75 0.82 -18.48
N VAL A 170 14.58 0.93 -19.12
CA VAL A 170 14.36 0.48 -20.51
C VAL A 170 14.12 1.73 -21.36
N ASP A 171 14.96 1.90 -22.38
CA ASP A 171 14.87 3.05 -23.28
C ASP A 171 13.81 2.86 -24.38
N SER A 172 13.55 3.92 -25.15
CA SER A 172 12.58 3.92 -26.25
C SER A 172 12.95 2.97 -27.40
N HIS A 173 14.19 2.49 -27.46
CA HIS A 173 14.66 1.47 -28.41
C HIS A 173 14.42 0.03 -27.88
N GLY A 174 13.92 -0.11 -26.64
CA GLY A 174 13.73 -1.39 -25.98
C GLY A 174 15.02 -1.97 -25.39
N ASP A 175 16.09 -1.19 -25.32
CA ASP A 175 17.33 -1.60 -24.66
C ASP A 175 17.22 -1.41 -23.15
N MET A 176 17.65 -2.41 -22.39
CA MET A 176 17.72 -2.30 -20.93
C MET A 176 19.12 -1.86 -20.50
N TRP A 177 19.13 -0.90 -19.60
CA TRP A 177 20.32 -0.36 -18.95
C TRP A 177 20.20 -0.54 -17.44
N ILE A 178 21.31 -0.77 -16.78
CA ILE A 178 21.40 -0.76 -15.33
C ILE A 178 22.40 0.30 -14.92
N VAL A 179 22.00 1.15 -13.99
CA VAL A 179 22.88 2.11 -13.33
C VAL A 179 22.97 1.77 -11.84
N THR A 180 24.12 1.99 -11.26
CA THR A 180 24.36 1.78 -9.82
C THR A 180 25.54 2.62 -9.35
N THR A 181 25.58 2.95 -8.09
CA THR A 181 26.80 3.44 -7.45
C THR A 181 27.63 2.27 -6.97
N LEU A 182 28.89 2.27 -7.28
CA LEU A 182 29.85 1.33 -6.70
C LEU A 182 30.83 2.09 -5.81
N GLY A 183 31.02 1.59 -4.61
CA GLY A 183 31.98 2.11 -3.64
C GLY A 183 32.89 1.01 -3.12
N TYR A 184 34.08 1.38 -2.71
CA TYR A 184 34.98 0.45 -2.05
C TYR A 184 34.41 0.07 -0.67
N TYR A 185 34.53 -1.17 -0.27
CA TYR A 185 33.94 -1.74 0.95
C TYR A 185 34.12 -0.90 2.22
N GLY A 186 35.22 -0.20 2.39
CA GLY A 186 35.48 0.66 3.54
C GLY A 186 34.70 1.97 3.57
N ASP A 187 34.13 2.39 2.45
CA ASP A 187 33.59 3.74 2.27
C ASP A 187 32.15 3.86 2.78
N PHE A 188 31.37 2.78 2.74
CA PHE A 188 30.00 2.75 3.27
C PHE A 188 29.92 2.71 4.82
N HIS A 189 31.00 2.38 5.53
CA HIS A 189 30.97 2.10 6.96
C HIS A 189 31.83 3.03 7.82
N GLY A 190 32.16 4.22 7.32
CA GLY A 190 32.74 5.29 8.16
C GLY A 190 34.20 5.10 8.55
N ASN A 191 34.95 4.22 7.89
CA ASN A 191 36.39 4.18 8.00
C ASN A 191 36.98 5.26 7.10
N ALA A 192 37.77 6.15 7.67
CA ALA A 192 38.25 7.45 7.22
C ALA A 192 39.10 7.48 5.91
N GLN A 193 38.92 6.57 5.02
CA GLN A 193 39.38 6.64 3.64
C GLN A 193 38.20 6.91 2.71
N LYS A 194 37.77 8.03 2.80
CA LYS A 194 36.92 8.95 2.05
C LYS A 194 36.47 8.48 0.67
N ASP A 195 35.18 8.11 0.59
CA ASP A 195 34.26 8.79 -0.31
C ASP A 195 34.60 8.64 -1.80
N TYR A 196 34.92 7.42 -2.24
CA TYR A 196 34.95 7.11 -3.67
C TYR A 196 33.75 6.28 -4.05
N MET A 197 32.60 6.95 -4.15
CA MET A 197 31.37 6.36 -4.65
C MET A 197 31.09 6.94 -6.03
N TYR A 198 31.18 6.10 -7.06
CA TYR A 198 30.98 6.52 -8.44
C TYR A 198 29.81 5.79 -9.08
N PRO A 199 29.04 6.49 -9.91
CA PRO A 199 28.00 5.87 -10.71
C PRO A 199 28.61 5.11 -11.89
N TYR A 200 28.03 3.96 -12.17
CA TYR A 200 28.38 3.10 -13.29
C TYR A 200 27.12 2.75 -14.09
N ILE A 201 27.32 2.43 -15.35
CA ILE A 201 26.27 2.03 -16.28
C ILE A 201 26.70 0.79 -17.08
N VAL A 202 25.75 -0.10 -17.32
CA VAL A 202 25.92 -1.24 -18.19
C VAL A 202 24.69 -1.45 -19.05
N LYS A 203 24.89 -1.76 -20.33
CA LYS A 203 23.82 -2.22 -21.22
C LYS A 203 23.59 -3.72 -21.02
N VAL A 204 22.34 -4.11 -20.78
CA VAL A 204 21.93 -5.51 -20.68
C VAL A 204 21.54 -6.01 -22.08
N SER A 205 22.04 -7.18 -22.45
CA SER A 205 21.70 -7.84 -23.71
C SER A 205 21.16 -9.24 -23.45
N GLY A 206 20.34 -9.76 -24.37
CA GLY A 206 19.77 -11.09 -24.27
C GLY A 206 18.92 -11.32 -23.02
N LEU A 207 18.34 -10.24 -22.46
CA LEU A 207 17.46 -10.32 -21.30
C LEU A 207 16.20 -11.11 -21.65
N GLN A 208 16.01 -12.21 -20.96
CA GLN A 208 14.81 -13.04 -21.08
C GLN A 208 14.37 -13.47 -19.68
N PRO A 209 13.08 -13.38 -19.37
CA PRO A 209 12.54 -14.00 -18.17
C PRO A 209 12.76 -15.52 -18.24
N GLY A 210 12.85 -16.17 -17.10
CA GLY A 210 12.76 -17.62 -17.00
C GLY A 210 11.34 -18.14 -17.21
N ALA A 211 11.02 -19.29 -16.64
CA ALA A 211 9.66 -19.79 -16.58
C ALA A 211 8.74 -18.79 -15.86
N ASP A 212 7.41 -18.94 -16.04
CA ASP A 212 6.44 -18.12 -15.31
C ASP A 212 6.60 -18.32 -13.80
N PRO A 213 6.83 -17.27 -12.99
CA PRO A 213 6.98 -17.39 -11.55
C PRO A 213 5.73 -17.96 -10.85
N ALA A 214 4.57 -17.87 -11.45
CA ALA A 214 3.35 -18.52 -10.95
C ALA A 214 3.44 -20.05 -11.02
N VAL A 215 4.28 -20.59 -11.92
CA VAL A 215 4.49 -22.03 -12.12
C VAL A 215 5.80 -22.48 -11.48
N ASP A 216 6.86 -21.69 -11.62
CA ASP A 216 8.19 -21.95 -11.05
C ASP A 216 8.76 -20.69 -10.38
N PRO A 217 8.50 -20.47 -9.08
CA PRO A 217 9.02 -19.30 -8.35
C PRO A 217 10.54 -19.24 -8.28
N GLY A 218 11.23 -20.37 -8.53
CA GLY A 218 12.68 -20.45 -8.55
C GLY A 218 13.32 -20.16 -9.92
N ALA A 219 12.51 -19.94 -10.95
CA ALA A 219 13.00 -19.66 -12.29
C ALA A 219 13.84 -18.38 -12.32
N GLN A 220 15.02 -18.46 -12.94
CA GLN A 220 15.96 -17.34 -13.00
C GLN A 220 15.94 -16.70 -14.41
N PRO A 221 16.14 -15.37 -14.50
CA PRO A 221 16.30 -14.70 -15.80
C PRO A 221 17.60 -15.13 -16.48
N ARG A 222 17.61 -15.08 -17.80
CA ARG A 222 18.83 -15.19 -18.61
C ARG A 222 19.18 -13.81 -19.13
N LEU A 223 20.43 -13.43 -18.98
CA LEU A 223 20.92 -12.15 -19.47
C LEU A 223 22.41 -12.22 -19.76
N SER A 224 22.84 -11.32 -20.62
CA SER A 224 24.25 -11.01 -20.84
C SER A 224 24.44 -9.51 -20.68
N TYR A 225 25.59 -9.06 -20.30
CA TYR A 225 25.88 -7.63 -20.20
C TYR A 225 27.10 -7.23 -21.01
N GLY A 226 27.05 -5.97 -21.45
CA GLY A 226 28.21 -5.30 -21.99
C GLY A 226 29.27 -5.00 -20.92
N SER A 227 30.24 -4.18 -21.26
CA SER A 227 31.22 -3.70 -20.29
C SER A 227 30.56 -2.74 -19.31
N LEU A 228 30.87 -2.87 -18.04
CA LEU A 228 30.53 -1.91 -17.01
C LEU A 228 31.38 -0.64 -17.19
N ASN A 229 30.74 0.49 -17.45
CA ASN A 229 31.41 1.75 -17.71
C ASN A 229 31.15 2.76 -16.60
N PRO A 230 32.17 3.51 -16.14
CA PRO A 230 31.92 4.60 -15.20
C PRO A 230 31.16 5.73 -15.90
N ILE A 231 30.17 6.29 -15.20
CA ILE A 231 29.53 7.56 -15.60
C ILE A 231 30.43 8.69 -15.13
N LYS A 232 30.98 9.45 -16.08
CA LYS A 232 31.87 10.58 -15.79
C LYS A 232 31.11 11.88 -16.01
N LEU A 233 30.74 12.54 -14.92
CA LEU A 233 30.04 13.83 -14.94
C LEU A 233 31.04 14.99 -15.08
N PRO A 234 30.58 16.19 -15.54
CA PRO A 234 31.43 17.37 -15.70
C PRO A 234 32.08 17.86 -14.39
N ASP A 235 31.44 17.61 -13.26
CA ASP A 235 32.00 17.94 -11.94
C ASP A 235 33.05 16.90 -11.53
N THR A 236 34.31 17.25 -11.77
CA THR A 236 35.46 16.40 -11.44
C THR A 236 35.95 16.54 -9.99
N LYS A 237 35.32 17.42 -9.20
CA LYS A 237 35.72 17.66 -7.80
C LYS A 237 34.93 16.83 -6.82
N THR A 238 33.77 16.33 -7.23
CA THR A 238 32.91 15.49 -6.40
C THR A 238 33.40 14.05 -6.47
N SER A 239 33.57 13.44 -5.32
CA SER A 239 34.01 12.05 -5.14
C SER A 239 32.89 11.15 -4.58
N ASN A 240 31.74 11.72 -4.27
CA ASN A 240 30.62 10.98 -3.66
C ASN A 240 29.34 11.23 -4.45
N TRP A 241 28.99 10.24 -5.29
CA TRP A 241 27.79 10.21 -6.08
C TRP A 241 26.96 8.96 -5.71
N LEU A 242 25.69 9.14 -5.34
CA LEU A 242 24.81 8.07 -4.87
C LEU A 242 23.50 8.04 -5.64
N ASP A 243 22.91 6.87 -5.65
CA ASP A 243 21.55 6.61 -6.10
C ASP A 243 21.26 7.15 -7.51
N PRO A 244 22.00 6.69 -8.54
CA PRO A 244 21.74 7.09 -9.92
C PRO A 244 20.42 6.46 -10.39
N SER A 245 19.57 7.23 -11.08
CA SER A 245 18.36 6.76 -11.74
C SER A 245 18.25 7.39 -13.13
N LEU A 246 17.83 6.60 -14.12
CA LEU A 246 17.70 7.02 -15.52
C LEU A 246 16.25 7.26 -15.89
N PHE A 247 16.06 8.25 -16.75
CA PHE A 247 14.80 8.59 -17.38
C PHE A 247 15.03 9.05 -18.81
N GLU A 248 14.11 8.79 -19.74
CA GLU A 248 14.17 9.27 -21.12
C GLU A 248 12.92 10.07 -21.47
N LYS A 249 13.12 11.15 -22.19
CA LYS A 249 12.04 11.90 -22.81
C LYS A 249 12.49 12.53 -24.11
N ASP A 250 11.72 12.34 -25.16
CA ASP A 250 11.94 12.92 -26.50
C ASP A 250 13.35 12.61 -27.05
N GLY A 251 13.85 11.37 -26.82
CA GLY A 251 15.17 10.91 -27.27
C GLY A 251 16.36 11.49 -26.51
N VAL A 252 16.12 12.14 -25.36
CA VAL A 252 17.16 12.63 -24.46
C VAL A 252 17.11 11.85 -23.16
N TYR A 253 18.27 11.36 -22.72
CA TYR A 253 18.41 10.64 -21.46
C TYR A 253 18.75 11.62 -20.34
N TYR A 254 18.15 11.38 -19.18
CA TYR A 254 18.37 12.16 -17.97
C TYR A 254 18.83 11.25 -16.85
N LEU A 255 19.87 11.67 -16.15
CA LEU A 255 20.39 11.03 -14.96
C LEU A 255 20.02 11.87 -13.74
N SER A 256 19.22 11.33 -12.86
CA SER A 256 18.99 11.86 -11.52
C SER A 256 19.99 11.23 -10.57
N ILE A 257 20.66 12.03 -9.74
CA ILE A 257 21.73 11.52 -8.87
C ILE A 257 21.93 12.40 -7.64
N LYS A 258 22.25 11.78 -6.50
CA LYS A 258 22.59 12.47 -5.26
C LYS A 258 24.09 12.79 -5.21
N LYS A 259 24.42 14.04 -4.92
CA LYS A 259 25.78 14.57 -4.80
C LYS A 259 26.12 14.87 -3.36
N ASN A 260 27.28 14.39 -2.88
CA ASN A 260 27.82 14.65 -1.54
C ASN A 260 26.83 14.39 -0.39
N GLY A 261 25.90 13.45 -0.59
CA GLY A 261 24.90 13.08 0.40
C GLY A 261 23.79 14.09 0.70
N VAL A 262 23.74 15.23 -0.02
CA VAL A 262 22.80 16.33 0.33
C VAL A 262 22.02 16.90 -0.84
N THR A 263 22.55 16.90 -2.06
CA THR A 263 21.98 17.62 -3.21
C THR A 263 21.55 16.63 -4.29
N ASN A 264 20.34 16.76 -4.78
CA ASN A 264 19.84 15.95 -5.90
C ASN A 264 19.91 16.75 -7.19
N GLN A 265 20.66 16.24 -8.16
CA GLN A 265 20.94 16.89 -9.43
C GLN A 265 20.34 16.12 -10.61
N ILE A 266 20.09 16.82 -11.71
CA ILE A 266 19.69 16.22 -12.99
C ILE A 266 20.73 16.59 -14.05
N TYR A 267 21.23 15.57 -14.74
CA TYR A 267 22.08 15.72 -15.92
C TYR A 267 21.37 15.16 -17.15
N SER A 268 21.73 15.63 -18.34
CA SER A 268 21.25 15.07 -19.61
C SER A 268 22.39 14.63 -20.51
N ILE A 269 22.10 13.63 -21.35
CA ILE A 269 22.98 13.11 -22.38
C ILE A 269 22.16 12.64 -23.59
N GLY A 270 22.69 12.77 -24.79
CA GLY A 270 22.01 12.32 -26.01
C GLY A 270 22.27 10.86 -26.38
N ASP A 271 23.32 10.24 -25.83
CA ASP A 271 23.72 8.86 -26.13
C ASP A 271 24.40 8.23 -24.90
N LEU A 272 23.77 7.22 -24.30
CA LEU A 272 24.29 6.53 -23.12
C LEU A 272 25.61 5.78 -23.37
N SER A 273 25.95 5.45 -24.61
CA SER A 273 27.25 4.88 -24.94
C SER A 273 28.41 5.85 -24.64
N GLN A 274 28.12 7.14 -24.56
CA GLN A 274 29.06 8.22 -24.24
C GLN A 274 29.10 8.54 -22.72
N ALA A 275 28.48 7.74 -21.88
CA ALA A 275 28.38 8.02 -20.44
C ALA A 275 29.74 8.22 -19.74
N GLY A 276 30.79 7.59 -20.24
CA GLY A 276 32.19 7.77 -19.78
C GLY A 276 32.88 9.06 -20.23
N ASN A 277 32.23 9.86 -21.08
CA ASN A 277 32.76 11.13 -21.58
C ASN A 277 32.12 12.31 -20.83
N PRO A 278 32.85 13.01 -19.94
CA PRO A 278 32.26 14.10 -19.15
C PRO A 278 31.79 15.29 -19.99
N LYS A 279 32.29 15.44 -21.24
CA LYS A 279 31.85 16.51 -22.15
C LYS A 279 30.49 16.19 -22.81
N ALA A 280 30.06 14.95 -22.80
CA ALA A 280 28.76 14.56 -23.35
C ALA A 280 27.59 14.90 -22.39
N TRP A 281 27.87 15.00 -21.12
CA TRP A 281 26.89 15.34 -20.10
C TRP A 281 26.68 16.85 -19.96
N ARG A 282 25.43 17.25 -19.74
CA ARG A 282 25.04 18.62 -19.44
C ARG A 282 24.28 18.66 -18.11
N LEU A 283 24.66 19.54 -17.21
CA LEU A 283 23.90 19.82 -15.99
C LEU A 283 22.61 20.54 -16.39
N VAL A 284 21.47 19.95 -16.03
CA VAL A 284 20.11 20.49 -16.27
C VAL A 284 19.61 21.22 -15.03
N ASN A 285 19.79 20.61 -13.86
CA ASN A 285 19.42 21.19 -12.58
C ASN A 285 20.48 20.82 -11.54
N ASP A 286 20.97 21.80 -10.83
CA ASP A 286 22.03 21.63 -9.84
C ASP A 286 21.50 21.32 -8.43
N ASN A 287 20.19 21.53 -8.20
CA ASN A 287 19.54 21.22 -6.94
C ASN A 287 18.01 21.18 -7.05
N VAL A 288 17.45 20.02 -7.30
CA VAL A 288 16.01 19.81 -7.28
C VAL A 288 15.47 19.89 -5.85
N VAL A 289 16.13 19.19 -4.94
CA VAL A 289 15.79 19.14 -3.52
C VAL A 289 17.03 18.78 -2.70
N THR A 290 17.15 19.37 -1.51
CA THR A 290 18.27 19.15 -0.59
C THR A 290 17.81 18.37 0.64
N GLY A 291 18.61 17.41 1.10
CA GLY A 291 18.36 16.64 2.31
C GLY A 291 17.55 15.37 2.09
N TYR A 292 17.45 14.93 0.86
CA TYR A 292 16.78 13.72 0.43
C TYR A 292 17.74 12.84 -0.37
N GLU A 293 17.41 11.56 -0.49
CA GLU A 293 18.17 10.59 -1.28
C GLU A 293 17.26 9.79 -2.22
N GLY A 294 17.83 8.85 -2.98
CA GLY A 294 17.08 7.95 -3.84
C GLY A 294 16.24 8.64 -4.91
N PRO A 295 16.83 9.54 -5.73
CA PRO A 295 16.05 10.27 -6.72
C PRO A 295 15.56 9.34 -7.82
N SER A 296 14.28 9.45 -8.18
CA SER A 296 13.65 8.80 -9.35
C SER A 296 12.80 9.84 -10.07
N LEU A 297 12.90 9.88 -11.40
CA LEU A 297 12.25 10.89 -12.24
C LEU A 297 11.27 10.24 -13.20
N THR A 298 10.05 10.77 -13.27
CA THR A 298 9.04 10.38 -14.25
C THR A 298 8.40 11.59 -14.93
N TYR A 299 7.68 11.34 -16.03
CA TYR A 299 6.83 12.34 -16.67
C TYR A 299 5.43 11.77 -16.88
N TYR A 300 4.46 12.36 -16.21
CA TYR A 300 3.10 11.87 -16.20
C TYR A 300 2.11 13.05 -16.22
N ASN A 301 1.06 12.95 -17.05
CA ASN A 301 0.03 13.99 -17.19
C ASN A 301 0.58 15.41 -17.38
N GLY A 302 1.62 15.56 -18.21
CA GLY A 302 2.18 16.86 -18.55
C GLY A 302 3.11 17.47 -17.48
N GLN A 303 3.45 16.73 -16.43
CA GLN A 303 4.30 17.18 -15.33
C GLN A 303 5.46 16.19 -15.11
N TYR A 304 6.59 16.70 -14.66
CA TYR A 304 7.67 15.89 -14.12
C TYR A 304 7.44 15.66 -12.63
N PHE A 305 7.66 14.43 -12.20
CA PHE A 305 7.60 14.00 -10.81
C PHE A 305 8.98 13.52 -10.40
N PHE A 306 9.51 14.10 -9.35
CA PHE A 306 10.82 13.76 -8.79
C PHE A 306 10.60 13.15 -7.41
N TYR A 307 10.75 11.83 -7.32
CA TYR A 307 10.58 11.06 -6.09
C TYR A 307 11.92 11.00 -5.36
N THR A 308 11.86 11.10 -4.04
CA THR A 308 13.05 11.04 -3.18
C THR A 308 12.67 10.47 -1.82
N ASP A 309 13.62 9.87 -1.11
CA ASP A 309 13.45 9.40 0.26
C ASP A 309 14.04 10.40 1.27
N LYS A 310 13.29 10.68 2.33
CA LYS A 310 13.76 11.47 3.46
C LYS A 310 14.19 10.58 4.59
N LEU A 311 15.44 10.67 5.00
CA LEU A 311 15.96 9.97 6.15
C LEU A 311 15.38 10.54 7.45
N LYS A 312 15.13 9.64 8.40
CA LYS A 312 14.57 9.98 9.73
C LYS A 312 15.44 11.00 10.49
N ASP A 313 16.73 10.97 10.28
CA ASP A 313 17.75 11.73 11.01
C ASP A 313 18.47 12.79 10.16
N TYR A 314 17.81 13.24 9.08
CA TYR A 314 18.36 14.35 8.31
C TYR A 314 17.87 15.72 8.85
N PRO A 315 18.78 16.69 9.03
CA PRO A 315 20.22 16.52 8.99
C PRO A 315 20.69 15.58 10.10
N TYR A 316 21.68 14.76 9.80
CA TYR A 316 22.15 13.69 10.68
C TYR A 316 22.24 14.13 12.16
N GLY A 317 21.64 13.33 13.05
CA GLY A 317 21.55 13.61 14.48
C GLY A 317 20.31 14.40 14.94
N LYS A 318 19.38 14.71 14.05
CA LYS A 318 18.08 15.33 14.40
C LYS A 318 16.92 14.55 13.80
N ALA A 319 16.47 13.51 14.51
CA ALA A 319 15.27 12.77 14.13
C ALA A 319 14.03 13.68 14.21
N ASP A 320 13.36 13.94 13.08
CA ASP A 320 12.13 14.73 13.01
C ASP A 320 10.86 13.89 12.83
N GLY A 321 11.01 12.56 12.77
CA GLY A 321 9.88 11.64 12.63
C GLY A 321 9.22 11.61 11.26
N THR A 322 9.76 12.31 10.25
CA THR A 322 9.14 12.47 8.92
C THR A 322 9.77 11.61 7.82
N ALA A 323 10.45 10.51 8.18
CA ALA A 323 11.01 9.57 7.20
C ALA A 323 9.95 9.05 6.22
N GLY A 324 10.33 8.83 4.97
CA GLY A 324 9.46 8.31 3.92
C GLY A 324 9.75 8.88 2.55
N THR A 325 9.06 8.39 1.55
CA THR A 325 9.18 8.87 0.18
C THR A 325 8.38 10.16 -0.03
N PHE A 326 8.99 11.10 -0.71
CA PHE A 326 8.43 12.40 -1.07
C PHE A 326 8.40 12.56 -2.58
N VAL A 327 7.50 13.40 -3.06
CA VAL A 327 7.43 13.80 -4.46
C VAL A 327 7.48 15.31 -4.58
N THR A 328 8.26 15.79 -5.55
CA THR A 328 8.36 17.20 -5.95
C THR A 328 7.99 17.30 -7.42
N GLN A 329 7.23 18.32 -7.81
CA GLN A 329 6.67 18.45 -9.16
C GLN A 329 7.20 19.66 -9.89
N SER A 330 7.29 19.59 -11.24
CA SER A 330 7.57 20.73 -12.10
C SER A 330 7.06 20.48 -13.53
N SER A 331 6.75 21.54 -14.24
CA SER A 331 6.55 21.50 -15.70
C SER A 331 7.86 21.58 -16.51
N SER A 332 8.99 21.81 -15.84
CA SER A 332 10.32 21.93 -16.45
C SER A 332 11.40 21.24 -15.62
N LEU A 333 12.29 20.49 -16.28
CA LEU A 333 13.42 19.85 -15.60
C LEU A 333 14.43 20.85 -15.04
N ALA A 334 14.59 22.00 -15.70
CA ALA A 334 15.61 22.97 -15.33
C ALA A 334 15.24 23.80 -14.09
N SER A 335 13.94 24.00 -13.82
CA SER A 335 13.50 24.91 -12.75
C SER A 335 12.02 24.70 -12.40
N GLY A 336 11.52 25.50 -11.43
CA GLY A 336 10.09 25.51 -11.10
C GLY A 336 9.63 24.32 -10.25
N TRP A 337 10.54 23.58 -9.64
CA TRP A 337 10.22 22.50 -8.72
C TRP A 337 9.52 23.02 -7.48
N HIS A 338 8.36 22.44 -7.15
CA HIS A 338 7.49 22.90 -6.07
C HIS A 338 6.66 21.75 -5.48
N SER A 339 5.86 22.08 -4.46
CA SER A 339 4.90 21.15 -3.84
C SER A 339 5.53 19.86 -3.31
N THR A 340 6.76 19.96 -2.75
CA THR A 340 7.40 18.80 -2.11
C THR A 340 6.50 18.30 -0.98
N ARG A 341 5.98 17.08 -1.13
CA ARG A 341 5.10 16.44 -0.15
C ARG A 341 5.40 14.96 -0.02
N ARG A 342 5.10 14.41 1.15
CA ARG A 342 5.14 12.97 1.35
C ARG A 342 4.08 12.30 0.47
N ILE A 343 4.43 11.21 -0.21
CA ILE A 343 3.44 10.39 -0.90
C ILE A 343 2.57 9.65 0.13
N THR A 344 1.34 9.35 -0.22
CA THR A 344 0.50 8.44 0.55
C THR A 344 0.54 7.06 -0.07
N THR A 345 0.68 6.04 0.77
CA THR A 345 0.63 4.63 0.37
C THR A 345 -0.41 3.93 1.22
N THR A 346 -1.39 3.29 0.57
CA THR A 346 -2.50 2.63 1.26
C THR A 346 -2.74 1.22 0.73
N ASN A 347 -3.21 0.32 1.60
CA ASN A 347 -3.73 -0.97 1.18
C ASN A 347 -5.19 -0.86 0.70
N VAL A 348 -5.78 -1.99 0.30
CA VAL A 348 -7.18 -2.07 -0.16
C VAL A 348 -8.20 -1.61 0.90
N ASP A 349 -7.89 -1.75 2.18
CA ASP A 349 -8.74 -1.29 3.29
C ASP A 349 -8.58 0.21 3.58
N GLY A 350 -7.77 0.95 2.79
CA GLY A 350 -7.47 2.35 2.99
C GLY A 350 -6.52 2.65 4.16
N ARG A 351 -5.89 1.61 4.74
CA ARG A 351 -4.88 1.79 5.80
C ARG A 351 -3.57 2.26 5.21
N SER A 352 -2.96 3.24 5.85
CA SER A 352 -1.63 3.71 5.46
C SER A 352 -0.58 2.62 5.69
N ILE A 353 0.29 2.45 4.71
CA ILE A 353 1.49 1.61 4.77
C ILE A 353 2.69 2.54 4.78
N PRO A 354 3.67 2.33 5.67
CA PRO A 354 4.93 3.06 5.59
C PRO A 354 5.64 2.79 4.26
N ASN A 355 6.37 3.78 3.78
CA ASN A 355 7.14 3.67 2.54
C ASN A 355 8.48 4.36 2.71
N ARG A 356 9.50 3.81 2.08
CA ARG A 356 10.86 4.29 2.04
C ARG A 356 11.40 4.13 0.63
N HIS A 357 12.60 4.59 0.39
CA HIS A 357 13.36 4.54 -0.85
C HIS A 357 12.86 3.50 -1.87
N GLY A 358 12.72 3.93 -3.12
CA GLY A 358 12.29 3.12 -4.25
C GLY A 358 12.13 3.97 -5.50
N THR A 359 11.78 3.35 -6.61
CA THR A 359 11.59 4.06 -7.87
C THR A 359 10.17 3.96 -8.39
N VAL A 360 9.84 4.84 -9.31
CA VAL A 360 8.54 4.91 -9.99
C VAL A 360 8.75 4.91 -11.50
N VAL A 361 7.89 4.23 -12.23
CA VAL A 361 7.86 4.21 -13.68
C VAL A 361 6.48 4.56 -14.20
N THR A 362 6.41 5.39 -15.25
CA THR A 362 5.16 5.68 -15.96
C THR A 362 4.83 4.52 -16.90
N VAL A 363 3.63 3.96 -16.76
CA VAL A 363 3.14 2.83 -17.54
C VAL A 363 2.13 3.33 -18.57
N THR A 364 2.51 3.27 -19.84
CA THR A 364 1.69 3.65 -21.01
C THR A 364 1.43 2.47 -21.95
N ASP A 365 2.27 1.43 -21.90
CA ASP A 365 2.12 0.22 -22.72
C ASP A 365 0.81 -0.52 -22.39
N PRO A 366 -0.04 -0.87 -23.38
CA PRO A 366 -1.35 -1.50 -23.12
C PRO A 366 -1.26 -2.84 -22.39
N VAL A 367 -0.22 -3.65 -22.66
CA VAL A 367 -0.01 -4.94 -21.99
C VAL A 367 0.38 -4.72 -20.54
N ALA A 368 1.30 -3.78 -20.29
CA ALA A 368 1.68 -3.40 -18.93
C ALA A 368 0.50 -2.86 -18.14
N LYS A 369 -0.31 -1.95 -18.72
CA LYS A 369 -1.52 -1.42 -18.08
C LYS A 369 -2.48 -2.53 -17.68
N ARG A 370 -2.71 -3.50 -18.55
CA ARG A 370 -3.55 -4.67 -18.27
C ARG A 370 -2.99 -5.52 -17.12
N ILE A 371 -1.67 -5.76 -17.09
CA ILE A 371 -1.02 -6.50 -16.00
C ILE A 371 -1.25 -5.78 -14.66
N VAL A 372 -1.03 -4.47 -14.62
CA VAL A 372 -1.23 -3.66 -13.41
C VAL A 372 -2.69 -3.73 -12.93
N TRP A 373 -3.64 -3.60 -13.84
CA TRP A 373 -5.07 -3.70 -13.49
C TRP A 373 -5.47 -5.07 -12.97
N ASN A 374 -4.97 -6.15 -13.58
CA ASN A 374 -5.23 -7.50 -13.11
C ASN A 374 -4.65 -7.71 -11.70
N ALA A 375 -3.43 -7.26 -11.45
CA ALA A 375 -2.83 -7.30 -10.12
C ALA A 375 -3.63 -6.49 -9.10
N ARG A 376 -4.13 -5.33 -9.50
CA ARG A 376 -5.00 -4.49 -8.67
C ARG A 376 -6.31 -5.20 -8.30
N ILE A 377 -6.96 -5.86 -9.26
CA ILE A 377 -8.17 -6.65 -9.02
C ILE A 377 -7.84 -7.84 -8.09
N HIS A 378 -6.71 -8.50 -8.31
CA HIS A 378 -6.23 -9.58 -7.43
C HIS A 378 -6.03 -9.09 -5.99
N ALA A 379 -5.52 -7.89 -5.79
CA ALA A 379 -5.39 -7.25 -4.48
C ALA A 379 -6.74 -6.89 -3.82
N GLY A 380 -7.86 -7.01 -4.54
CA GLY A 380 -9.21 -6.79 -4.02
C GLY A 380 -9.81 -5.42 -4.34
N TYR A 381 -9.19 -4.63 -5.21
CA TYR A 381 -9.79 -3.39 -5.72
C TYR A 381 -10.83 -3.69 -6.81
N GLY A 382 -11.70 -2.72 -7.09
CA GLY A 382 -12.76 -2.87 -8.07
C GLY A 382 -12.28 -2.96 -9.52
N GLU A 383 -13.09 -3.62 -10.33
CA GLU A 383 -12.92 -3.69 -11.78
C GLU A 383 -13.00 -2.32 -12.45
N TYR A 384 -12.42 -2.22 -13.64
CA TYR A 384 -12.50 -1.03 -14.48
C TYR A 384 -13.52 -1.22 -15.61
N LYS A 385 -14.42 -0.26 -15.74
CA LYS A 385 -15.40 -0.17 -16.83
C LYS A 385 -15.29 1.21 -17.48
N PRO A 386 -14.72 1.32 -18.68
CA PRO A 386 -14.55 2.60 -19.36
C PRO A 386 -15.86 3.38 -19.43
N GLY A 387 -15.81 4.69 -19.12
CA GLY A 387 -16.95 5.59 -19.20
C GLY A 387 -18.02 5.41 -18.11
N ALA A 388 -17.92 4.41 -17.23
CA ALA A 388 -18.84 4.28 -16.11
C ALA A 388 -18.51 5.31 -15.02
N ASN A 389 -19.54 6.03 -14.54
CA ASN A 389 -19.40 6.98 -13.43
C ASN A 389 -20.72 7.09 -12.69
N GLY A 390 -20.69 7.07 -11.35
CA GLY A 390 -21.90 7.05 -10.54
C GLY A 390 -22.59 5.68 -10.50
N TRP A 391 -23.91 5.67 -10.37
CA TRP A 391 -24.72 4.46 -10.23
C TRP A 391 -24.79 3.64 -11.53
N VAL A 392 -24.55 2.35 -11.42
CA VAL A 392 -24.70 1.36 -12.50
C VAL A 392 -25.48 0.17 -11.98
N THR A 393 -26.49 -0.26 -12.71
CA THR A 393 -27.29 -1.47 -12.40
C THR A 393 -26.93 -2.59 -13.35
N GLU A 394 -26.48 -3.72 -12.81
CA GLU A 394 -26.11 -4.92 -13.58
C GLU A 394 -26.75 -6.15 -12.93
N SER A 395 -27.46 -6.94 -13.71
CA SER A 395 -28.12 -8.17 -13.23
C SER A 395 -28.97 -7.97 -11.96
N GLY A 396 -29.65 -6.81 -11.85
CA GLY A 396 -30.50 -6.46 -10.71
C GLY A 396 -29.77 -6.04 -9.44
N LYS A 397 -28.45 -5.92 -9.47
CA LYS A 397 -27.63 -5.36 -8.39
C LYS A 397 -27.20 -3.95 -8.72
N HIS A 398 -27.04 -3.12 -7.68
CA HIS A 398 -26.57 -1.74 -7.81
C HIS A 398 -25.11 -1.64 -7.43
N TYR A 399 -24.34 -0.98 -8.28
CA TYR A 399 -22.91 -0.71 -8.14
C TYR A 399 -22.64 0.78 -8.29
N TRP A 400 -21.53 1.23 -7.76
CA TRP A 400 -21.03 2.57 -7.97
C TRP A 400 -19.67 2.55 -8.66
N TYR A 401 -19.47 3.45 -9.59
CA TYR A 401 -18.21 3.63 -10.28
C TYR A 401 -17.70 5.06 -10.10
N ASP A 402 -16.43 5.19 -9.76
CA ASP A 402 -15.69 6.46 -9.75
C ASP A 402 -14.73 6.45 -10.93
N ASN A 403 -14.96 7.28 -11.95
CA ASN A 403 -14.11 7.37 -13.14
C ASN A 403 -13.75 5.99 -13.74
N GLY A 404 -14.73 5.16 -13.92
CA GLY A 404 -14.58 3.81 -14.45
C GLY A 404 -14.23 2.74 -13.42
N VAL A 405 -13.87 3.07 -12.19
CA VAL A 405 -13.48 2.11 -11.15
C VAL A 405 -14.66 1.76 -10.25
N LYS A 406 -15.01 0.47 -10.20
CA LYS A 406 -16.06 -0.04 -9.32
C LYS A 406 -15.69 0.17 -7.85
N ALA A 407 -16.59 0.72 -7.06
CA ALA A 407 -16.43 0.81 -5.61
C ALA A 407 -16.52 -0.60 -5.00
N VAL A 408 -15.53 -1.01 -4.21
CA VAL A 408 -15.49 -2.26 -3.46
C VAL A 408 -14.92 -1.98 -2.07
N SER A 409 -15.50 -2.57 -1.04
CA SER A 409 -15.12 -2.36 0.37
C SER A 409 -14.94 -0.86 0.69
N LYS A 410 -15.86 -0.03 0.20
CA LYS A 410 -15.70 1.44 0.19
C LYS A 410 -16.99 2.16 0.58
N GLU A 411 -16.84 3.23 1.39
CA GLU A 411 -17.89 4.23 1.58
C GLU A 411 -17.92 5.20 0.39
N VAL A 412 -19.09 5.52 -0.07
CA VAL A 412 -19.34 6.50 -1.14
C VAL A 412 -20.43 7.47 -0.69
N TYR A 413 -20.19 8.77 -0.83
CA TYR A 413 -21.20 9.79 -0.68
C TYR A 413 -21.80 10.13 -2.04
N ASP A 414 -23.11 10.00 -2.16
CA ASP A 414 -23.83 10.44 -3.34
C ASP A 414 -24.54 11.77 -3.04
N PRO A 415 -24.10 12.88 -3.64
CA PRO A 415 -24.72 14.19 -3.41
C PRO A 415 -26.15 14.29 -3.97
N ALA A 416 -26.53 13.44 -4.92
CA ALA A 416 -27.88 13.46 -5.49
C ALA A 416 -28.93 12.94 -4.50
N SER A 417 -28.59 12.00 -3.67
CA SER A 417 -29.45 11.44 -2.61
C SER A 417 -29.14 12.00 -1.22
N ASP A 418 -28.10 12.82 -1.07
CA ASP A 418 -27.55 13.33 0.21
C ASP A 418 -27.32 12.19 1.20
N ALA A 419 -26.76 11.06 0.73
CA ALA A 419 -26.58 9.87 1.54
C ALA A 419 -25.22 9.22 1.34
N TRP A 420 -24.76 8.55 2.40
CA TRP A 420 -23.59 7.68 2.36
C TRP A 420 -24.03 6.25 2.13
N TYR A 421 -23.29 5.53 1.29
CA TYR A 421 -23.48 4.15 0.91
C TYR A 421 -22.23 3.34 1.19
N TRP A 422 -22.37 2.04 1.34
CA TRP A 422 -21.27 1.11 1.38
C TRP A 422 -21.40 0.10 0.25
N PHE A 423 -20.29 -0.16 -0.41
CA PHE A 423 -20.19 -1.23 -1.39
C PHE A 423 -19.33 -2.37 -0.83
N ASP A 424 -19.87 -3.58 -0.84
CA ASP A 424 -19.21 -4.76 -0.30
C ASP A 424 -17.99 -5.19 -1.11
N LYS A 425 -17.31 -6.23 -0.67
CA LYS A 425 -16.12 -6.76 -1.36
C LYS A 425 -16.40 -7.21 -2.80
N ASP A 426 -17.62 -7.62 -3.13
CA ASP A 426 -18.06 -7.94 -4.49
C ASP A 426 -18.57 -6.70 -5.27
N GLY A 427 -18.49 -5.52 -4.67
CA GLY A 427 -18.97 -4.26 -5.22
C GLY A 427 -20.47 -4.04 -5.09
N SER A 428 -21.23 -4.98 -4.56
CA SER A 428 -22.69 -4.81 -4.40
C SER A 428 -23.02 -3.84 -3.27
N LEU A 429 -24.13 -3.09 -3.44
CA LEU A 429 -24.63 -2.17 -2.42
C LEU A 429 -25.02 -2.91 -1.13
N ALA A 430 -24.50 -2.44 0.00
CA ALA A 430 -24.89 -2.94 1.31
C ALA A 430 -26.28 -2.43 1.70
N VAL A 431 -27.20 -3.35 1.96
CA VAL A 431 -28.56 -3.03 2.38
C VAL A 431 -28.94 -3.82 3.63
N ASN A 432 -29.73 -3.21 4.52
CA ASN A 432 -30.23 -3.85 5.74
C ASN A 432 -29.18 -4.55 6.60
N LYS A 433 -27.97 -3.98 6.75
CA LYS A 433 -26.89 -4.63 7.49
C LYS A 433 -25.98 -3.64 8.23
N ASP A 434 -25.28 -4.19 9.21
CA ASP A 434 -24.19 -3.50 9.90
C ASP A 434 -22.86 -3.82 9.19
N VAL A 435 -22.01 -2.82 9.06
CA VAL A 435 -20.68 -2.93 8.44
C VAL A 435 -19.63 -2.36 9.37
N TYR A 436 -18.53 -3.08 9.54
CA TYR A 436 -17.34 -2.54 10.20
C TYR A 436 -16.43 -1.91 9.17
N ILE A 437 -16.08 -0.63 9.39
CA ILE A 437 -15.20 0.13 8.51
C ILE A 437 -13.82 0.27 9.16
N PRO A 438 -12.80 -0.47 8.70
CA PRO A 438 -11.48 -0.50 9.33
C PRO A 438 -10.78 0.86 9.34
N ALA A 439 -10.89 1.63 8.26
CA ALA A 439 -10.24 2.94 8.11
C ALA A 439 -10.66 3.93 9.21
N GLY A 440 -11.93 3.86 9.66
CA GLY A 440 -12.45 4.70 10.74
C GLY A 440 -12.60 3.97 12.07
N SER A 441 -12.22 2.69 12.16
CA SER A 441 -12.44 1.80 13.32
C SER A 441 -13.86 1.89 13.87
N LYS A 442 -14.86 1.95 12.97
CA LYS A 442 -16.26 2.20 13.32
C LYS A 442 -17.20 1.12 12.78
N TRP A 443 -18.25 0.82 13.56
CA TRP A 443 -19.43 0.13 13.06
C TRP A 443 -20.45 1.15 12.57
N VAL A 444 -21.03 0.92 11.41
CA VAL A 444 -22.10 1.72 10.80
C VAL A 444 -23.25 0.80 10.40
N ARG A 445 -24.42 1.37 10.12
CA ARG A 445 -25.61 0.62 9.71
C ARG A 445 -26.17 1.22 8.43
N TYR A 446 -26.59 0.36 7.51
CA TYR A 446 -27.27 0.74 6.27
C TYR A 446 -28.71 0.24 6.29
N ASP A 447 -29.63 1.09 5.82
CA ASP A 447 -31.06 0.79 5.75
C ASP A 447 -31.42 -0.10 4.51
N LYS A 448 -32.71 -0.30 4.28
CA LYS A 448 -33.22 -1.08 3.13
C LYS A 448 -32.89 -0.46 1.76
N ASN A 449 -32.61 0.83 1.71
CA ASN A 449 -32.23 1.55 0.50
C ASN A 449 -30.71 1.71 0.37
N GLY A 450 -29.94 1.20 1.33
CA GLY A 450 -28.48 1.34 1.39
C GLY A 450 -28.02 2.65 1.98
N HIS A 451 -28.90 3.51 2.53
CA HIS A 451 -28.48 4.76 3.16
C HIS A 451 -27.88 4.49 4.54
N MET A 452 -26.77 5.17 4.85
CA MET A 452 -26.19 5.12 6.19
C MET A 452 -27.14 5.71 7.21
N ILE A 453 -27.45 4.93 8.25
CA ILE A 453 -28.31 5.37 9.33
C ILE A 453 -27.56 6.29 10.27
N LYS A 454 -28.25 7.35 10.72
CA LYS A 454 -27.80 8.32 11.69
C LYS A 454 -28.87 8.55 12.73
N GLY A 455 -28.45 8.81 13.98
CA GLY A 455 -29.38 8.97 15.10
C GLY A 455 -29.86 7.64 15.67
N GLU A 456 -31.06 7.67 16.28
CA GLU A 456 -31.67 6.49 16.91
C GLU A 456 -32.25 5.54 15.87
N ASP A 457 -31.98 4.25 15.99
CA ASP A 457 -32.50 3.20 15.13
C ASP A 457 -32.90 1.97 15.96
N TYR A 458 -34.12 1.46 15.73
CA TYR A 458 -34.60 0.24 16.36
C TYR A 458 -34.46 -0.96 15.44
N ARG A 459 -33.59 -1.90 15.80
CA ARG A 459 -33.35 -3.12 15.03
C ARG A 459 -32.89 -4.27 15.93
N TYR A 460 -33.14 -5.48 15.53
CA TYR A 460 -32.77 -6.69 16.28
C TYR A 460 -33.30 -6.69 17.74
N GLY A 461 -34.49 -6.12 17.93
CA GLY A 461 -35.14 -6.07 19.24
C GLY A 461 -34.56 -5.08 20.22
N ALA A 462 -33.71 -4.13 19.78
CA ALA A 462 -33.09 -3.12 20.62
C ALA A 462 -32.95 -1.78 19.92
N TRP A 463 -32.83 -0.72 20.71
CA TRP A 463 -32.45 0.60 20.25
C TRP A 463 -30.93 0.73 20.18
N TYR A 464 -30.46 1.43 19.13
CA TYR A 464 -29.07 1.82 18.90
C TYR A 464 -29.03 3.31 18.58
N TYR A 465 -27.83 3.89 18.68
CA TYR A 465 -27.62 5.26 18.23
C TYR A 465 -26.39 5.31 17.32
N PHE A 466 -26.54 5.99 16.19
CA PHE A 466 -25.47 6.24 15.24
C PHE A 466 -25.14 7.73 15.21
N ASP A 467 -23.86 8.06 15.29
CA ASP A 467 -23.41 9.45 15.33
C ASP A 467 -23.93 10.24 14.12
N GLN A 468 -24.41 11.44 14.35
CA GLN A 468 -25.06 12.24 13.33
C GLN A 468 -24.12 12.68 12.19
N THR A 469 -22.83 12.79 12.47
CA THR A 469 -21.81 13.21 11.50
C THR A 469 -21.17 11.99 10.82
N THR A 470 -20.65 11.07 11.61
CA THR A 470 -19.81 9.96 11.14
C THR A 470 -20.57 8.66 10.86
N GLY A 471 -21.82 8.56 11.33
CA GLY A 471 -22.59 7.31 11.29
C GLY A 471 -22.05 6.21 12.21
N ALA A 472 -21.06 6.51 13.05
CA ALA A 472 -20.46 5.52 13.94
C ALA A 472 -21.45 5.06 15.03
N MET A 473 -21.57 3.75 15.25
CA MET A 473 -22.38 3.19 16.32
C MET A 473 -21.85 3.67 17.68
N THR A 474 -22.71 4.33 18.43
CA THR A 474 -22.38 4.86 19.76
C THR A 474 -22.33 3.73 20.79
N LYS A 475 -21.37 3.83 21.69
CA LYS A 475 -21.18 2.98 22.86
C LYS A 475 -20.92 3.84 24.08
N GLY A 476 -21.34 3.38 25.24
CA GLY A 476 -21.20 4.15 26.49
C GLY A 476 -22.38 5.08 26.76
N MET A 477 -22.19 6.02 27.69
CA MET A 477 -23.20 6.99 28.08
C MET A 477 -23.39 8.05 26.98
N LYS A 478 -24.65 8.35 26.67
CA LYS A 478 -25.03 9.32 25.65
C LYS A 478 -26.27 10.07 26.08
N HIS A 479 -26.25 11.39 25.89
CA HIS A 479 -27.47 12.17 25.96
C HIS A 479 -28.16 12.18 24.60
N VAL A 480 -29.42 11.74 24.54
CA VAL A 480 -30.26 11.78 23.34
C VAL A 480 -31.41 12.76 23.55
N SER A 481 -31.81 13.44 22.49
CA SER A 481 -32.87 14.47 22.54
C SER A 481 -34.28 13.91 22.49
N SER A 482 -34.45 12.63 22.17
CA SER A 482 -35.74 11.97 22.15
C SER A 482 -36.43 11.98 23.52
N ASN A 483 -37.76 11.96 23.53
CA ASN A 483 -38.59 11.98 24.73
C ASN A 483 -38.21 13.10 25.74
N GLY A 484 -37.97 14.31 25.24
CA GLY A 484 -37.69 15.49 26.05
C GLY A 484 -36.24 15.62 26.54
N GLY A 485 -35.34 14.78 26.04
CA GLY A 485 -33.93 14.72 26.43
C GLY A 485 -33.66 13.79 27.63
N LYS A 486 -32.78 12.86 27.45
CA LYS A 486 -32.45 11.86 28.47
C LYS A 486 -31.03 11.33 28.33
N TRP A 487 -30.41 10.95 29.44
CA TRP A 487 -29.20 10.15 29.41
C TRP A 487 -29.57 8.69 29.27
N VAL A 488 -28.86 7.95 28.39
CA VAL A 488 -29.00 6.52 28.14
C VAL A 488 -27.62 5.87 28.11
N TYR A 489 -27.57 4.56 28.24
CA TYR A 489 -26.34 3.80 28.07
C TYR A 489 -26.49 2.84 26.88
N TYR A 490 -25.54 2.88 25.97
CA TYR A 490 -25.39 1.88 24.92
C TYR A 490 -24.29 0.90 25.30
N ASP A 491 -24.62 -0.36 25.39
CA ASP A 491 -23.71 -1.42 25.80
C ASP A 491 -22.39 -1.37 25.04
N TRP A 492 -21.27 -1.43 25.76
CA TRP A 492 -19.95 -1.23 25.18
C TRP A 492 -19.55 -2.28 24.15
N THR A 493 -20.07 -3.50 24.27
CA THR A 493 -19.82 -4.60 23.33
C THR A 493 -20.79 -4.59 22.16
N THR A 494 -22.08 -4.54 22.45
CA THR A 494 -23.14 -4.77 21.45
C THR A 494 -23.73 -3.49 20.86
N GLY A 495 -23.54 -2.33 21.48
CA GLY A 495 -24.18 -1.06 21.13
C GLY A 495 -25.67 -1.00 21.43
N LYS A 496 -26.28 -1.99 22.10
CA LYS A 496 -27.70 -1.99 22.46
C LYS A 496 -27.97 -1.04 23.62
N MET A 497 -29.08 -0.30 23.53
CA MET A 497 -29.56 0.53 24.64
C MET A 497 -29.90 -0.34 25.85
N ALA A 498 -29.43 0.07 27.01
CA ALA A 498 -29.68 -0.61 28.28
C ALA A 498 -31.06 -0.27 28.85
N HIS A 499 -31.66 -1.25 29.50
CA HIS A 499 -32.91 -1.15 30.26
C HIS A 499 -32.77 -1.89 31.58
N GLY A 500 -33.47 -1.42 32.63
CA GLY A 500 -33.39 -2.01 33.94
C GLY A 500 -32.08 -1.74 34.68
N GLU A 501 -31.76 -2.60 35.66
CA GLU A 501 -30.49 -2.50 36.36
C GLU A 501 -29.32 -2.98 35.51
N GLN A 502 -28.26 -2.15 35.39
CA GLN A 502 -27.07 -2.47 34.64
C GLN A 502 -25.81 -2.16 35.41
N TYR A 503 -24.85 -3.07 35.37
CA TYR A 503 -23.50 -2.78 35.82
C TYR A 503 -22.69 -2.31 34.61
N VAL A 504 -22.32 -1.03 34.64
CA VAL A 504 -21.55 -0.39 33.58
C VAL A 504 -20.07 -0.45 33.94
N ASN A 505 -19.21 -0.84 33.00
CA ASN A 505 -17.78 -0.98 33.23
C ASN A 505 -17.00 -0.74 31.90
N TYR A 506 -16.85 0.52 31.50
CA TYR A 506 -16.05 0.84 30.30
C TYR A 506 -14.95 1.88 30.57
N ASP A 507 -15.06 2.62 31.69
CA ASP A 507 -13.99 3.47 32.20
C ASP A 507 -14.14 3.66 33.72
N ALA A 508 -13.10 4.21 34.37
CA ALA A 508 -13.08 4.39 35.82
C ALA A 508 -14.19 5.33 36.32
N GLN A 509 -14.57 6.34 35.54
CA GLN A 509 -15.58 7.33 35.91
C GLN A 509 -16.98 6.73 35.91
N HIS A 510 -17.29 5.89 34.93
CA HIS A 510 -18.62 5.33 34.74
C HIS A 510 -18.79 3.91 35.28
N THR A 511 -17.75 3.33 35.90
CA THR A 511 -17.89 1.99 36.52
C THR A 511 -18.82 2.04 37.71
N GLY A 512 -19.89 1.23 37.70
CA GLY A 512 -20.87 1.13 38.75
C GLY A 512 -22.24 0.60 38.30
N TRP A 513 -23.15 0.48 39.30
CA TRP A 513 -24.53 0.12 39.01
C TRP A 513 -25.36 1.35 38.65
N TYR A 514 -26.23 1.20 37.66
CA TYR A 514 -27.20 2.19 37.20
C TYR A 514 -28.56 1.54 37.03
N LEU A 515 -29.59 2.37 37.01
CA LEU A 515 -30.95 1.95 36.66
C LEU A 515 -31.41 2.75 35.44
N PHE A 516 -31.87 2.05 34.43
CA PHE A 516 -32.44 2.64 33.22
C PHE A 516 -33.93 2.28 33.12
N ASP A 517 -34.74 3.26 32.74
CA ASP A 517 -36.17 3.03 32.56
C ASP A 517 -36.43 1.87 31.59
N GLN A 518 -37.40 1.01 31.95
CA GLN A 518 -37.65 -0.24 31.22
C GLN A 518 -38.14 -0.03 29.78
N TYR A 519 -38.77 1.10 29.51
CA TYR A 519 -39.38 1.39 28.20
C TYR A 519 -38.55 2.40 27.41
N THR A 520 -38.09 3.45 28.05
CA THR A 520 -37.45 4.57 27.40
C THR A 520 -35.91 4.50 27.44
N GLY A 521 -35.33 3.65 28.29
CA GLY A 521 -33.89 3.57 28.54
C GLY A 521 -33.34 4.80 29.27
N ALA A 522 -34.18 5.71 29.77
CA ALA A 522 -33.73 6.90 30.47
C ALA A 522 -33.02 6.52 31.80
N MET A 523 -31.86 7.13 32.04
CA MET A 523 -31.14 6.96 33.30
C MET A 523 -31.96 7.50 34.48
N PHE A 524 -32.09 6.70 35.53
CA PHE A 524 -32.83 7.05 36.73
C PHE A 524 -31.91 7.76 37.73
N HIS A 525 -32.51 8.70 38.45
CA HIS A 525 -31.86 9.46 39.52
C HIS A 525 -32.76 9.51 40.74
N GLY A 526 -32.17 9.47 41.94
CA GLY A 526 -32.89 9.57 43.23
C GLY A 526 -33.14 8.21 43.88
N ASP A 527 -34.07 8.21 44.83
CA ASP A 527 -34.39 7.05 45.67
C ASP A 527 -35.45 6.18 44.97
N THR A 528 -35.23 4.87 45.01
CA THR A 528 -36.20 3.91 44.45
C THR A 528 -36.10 2.54 45.13
N TYR A 529 -37.19 1.80 45.10
CA TYR A 529 -37.21 0.41 45.55
C TYR A 529 -36.93 -0.50 44.38
N ILE A 530 -35.88 -1.32 44.47
CA ILE A 530 -35.56 -2.34 43.44
C ILE A 530 -35.85 -3.73 44.00
N ARG A 531 -36.32 -4.64 43.15
CA ARG A 531 -36.69 -6.02 43.55
C ARG A 531 -35.49 -6.97 43.59
N SER A 532 -34.37 -6.61 42.99
CA SER A 532 -33.17 -7.43 42.98
C SER A 532 -32.62 -7.68 44.38
N ASN A 533 -31.98 -8.84 44.60
CA ASN A 533 -31.38 -9.25 45.86
C ASN A 533 -32.33 -9.15 47.07
N GLY A 534 -33.57 -9.63 46.91
CA GLY A 534 -34.57 -9.73 47.99
C GLY A 534 -35.40 -8.46 48.25
N GLY A 535 -35.26 -7.46 47.43
CA GLY A 535 -35.96 -6.17 47.50
C GLY A 535 -35.33 -5.20 48.48
N LYS A 536 -35.05 -4.00 48.05
CA LYS A 536 -34.36 -2.98 48.86
C LYS A 536 -34.57 -1.58 48.33
N TRP A 537 -34.50 -0.59 49.23
CA TRP A 537 -34.37 0.80 48.84
C TRP A 537 -32.92 1.10 48.51
N VAL A 538 -32.68 1.81 47.39
CA VAL A 538 -31.38 2.25 46.90
C VAL A 538 -31.47 3.70 46.44
N ARG A 539 -30.33 4.35 46.35
CA ARG A 539 -30.23 5.70 45.81
C ARG A 539 -29.33 5.69 44.59
N TYR A 540 -29.78 6.36 43.54
CA TYR A 540 -28.97 6.68 42.38
C TYR A 540 -28.62 8.16 42.43
N ASP A 541 -27.34 8.48 42.34
CA ASP A 541 -26.82 9.84 42.46
C ASP A 541 -27.51 10.81 41.51
N ARG A 542 -27.86 12.00 41.97
CA ARG A 542 -28.66 12.96 41.24
C ARG A 542 -27.95 13.54 40.00
N VAL A 543 -26.61 13.50 39.97
CA VAL A 543 -25.80 14.03 38.88
C VAL A 543 -25.31 12.91 37.96
N THR A 544 -24.72 11.89 38.54
CA THR A 544 -24.05 10.82 37.76
C THR A 544 -24.97 9.64 37.44
N GLY A 545 -26.10 9.49 38.12
CA GLY A 545 -26.98 8.32 38.01
C GLY A 545 -26.39 7.03 38.59
N LYS A 546 -25.21 7.08 39.18
CA LYS A 546 -24.54 5.90 39.75
C LYS A 546 -25.16 5.52 41.12
N MET A 547 -25.33 4.22 41.35
CA MET A 547 -25.80 3.73 42.65
C MET A 547 -24.85 4.17 43.75
N VAL A 548 -25.43 4.82 44.80
CA VAL A 548 -24.70 5.30 45.96
C VAL A 548 -24.36 4.14 46.89
N LYS A 549 -23.16 4.15 47.45
CA LYS A 549 -22.67 3.18 48.42
C LYS A 549 -21.90 3.87 49.51
N GLY A 550 -21.95 3.31 50.74
CA GLY A 550 -21.28 3.88 51.91
C GLY A 550 -22.02 5.06 52.51
N LEU A 551 -21.30 5.89 53.26
CA LEU A 551 -21.85 7.09 53.90
C LEU A 551 -22.04 8.21 52.85
N HIS A 552 -23.23 8.76 52.78
CA HIS A 552 -23.59 9.80 51.80
C HIS A 552 -24.37 10.92 52.50
N TYR A 553 -23.93 12.17 52.31
CA TYR A 553 -24.61 13.35 52.85
C TYR A 553 -25.46 14.00 51.76
N GLN A 554 -26.76 14.17 52.03
CA GLN A 554 -27.66 14.81 51.09
C GLN A 554 -28.87 15.41 51.83
N ASP A 555 -29.33 16.58 51.36
CA ASP A 555 -30.51 17.27 51.87
C ASP A 555 -30.49 17.48 53.39
N GLY A 556 -29.29 17.76 53.96
CA GLY A 556 -29.11 18.04 55.41
C GLY A 556 -28.97 16.80 56.32
N ALA A 557 -28.96 15.60 55.76
CA ALA A 557 -28.87 14.35 56.50
C ALA A 557 -27.81 13.40 55.97
N TYR A 558 -27.29 12.55 56.86
CA TYR A 558 -26.41 11.44 56.48
C TYR A 558 -27.22 10.18 56.27
N TYR A 559 -26.95 9.47 55.19
CA TYR A 559 -27.50 8.17 54.84
C TYR A 559 -26.36 7.17 54.71
N TYR A 560 -26.61 5.93 55.09
CA TYR A 560 -25.66 4.86 54.83
C TYR A 560 -26.26 3.84 53.86
N PHE A 561 -25.48 3.48 52.87
CA PHE A 561 -25.83 2.48 51.89
C PHE A 561 -24.82 1.32 51.96
N ASP A 562 -25.31 0.11 51.97
CA ASP A 562 -24.46 -1.08 52.05
C ASP A 562 -23.41 -1.08 50.92
N GLN A 563 -22.16 -1.35 51.27
CA GLN A 563 -21.02 -1.27 50.35
C GLN A 563 -21.11 -2.26 49.18
N THR A 564 -21.77 -3.40 49.37
CA THR A 564 -21.92 -4.46 48.37
C THR A 564 -23.21 -4.29 47.59
N THR A 565 -24.32 -4.17 48.25
CA THR A 565 -25.65 -4.24 47.63
C THR A 565 -26.25 -2.86 47.32
N GLY A 566 -25.74 -1.78 47.92
CA GLY A 566 -26.31 -0.44 47.84
C GLY A 566 -27.64 -0.29 48.61
N ALA A 567 -28.03 -1.27 49.42
CA ALA A 567 -29.24 -1.17 50.24
C ALA A 567 -29.14 -0.04 51.26
N MET A 568 -30.16 0.81 51.36
CA MET A 568 -30.24 1.87 52.37
C MET A 568 -30.43 1.25 53.73
N ALA A 569 -29.58 1.59 54.69
CA ALA A 569 -29.75 1.19 56.08
C ALA A 569 -30.88 2.00 56.72
N HIS A 570 -31.66 1.35 57.55
CA HIS A 570 -32.74 1.94 58.33
C HIS A 570 -32.22 2.45 59.66
#